data_19d0b05b953f9724b56ff1c1b4be8ac4
#
_entry.id   19d0b05b953f9724b56ff1c1b4be8ac4
#
_cell.length_a   1.000
_cell.length_b   1.000
_cell.length_c   1.000
_cell.angle_alpha   90.00
_cell.angle_beta   90.00
_cell.angle_gamma   90.00
#
_symmetry.space_group_name_H-M   'P 1'
#
loop_
_entity.id
_entity.type
_entity.pdbx_description
1 polymer ?
#
loop_
_entity_poly.entity_id
_entity_poly.type
_entity_poly.pdbx_seq_one_letter_code
_entity_poly.pdbx_strand_id
1 'polypeptide(L)'
;MSAVCSGRSATSTRPSRHRVAVLLAAALVPLQLGLGAAAQAIPRLDLKPYPAASAQERRWVIQLPGVLPPSADSALSTNPSDWRVELIIGRELEVDCNTQRFGGKVRSETLPGLGYRIYRVRDVGPVISTRMACPPGSGKRKAFVPMGSKPFVVPYNASLPIVIYAPKDLDLRWRLWKAERLQRPANAL
;
A
#
# COMPACT_ATOMS: atom_id res chain seq x y z
N MET A 1 -5.58 -68.51 14.99
CA MET A 1 -4.91 -69.79 14.75
C MET A 1 -3.47 -69.47 14.42
N SER A 2 -2.65 -69.89 15.31
CA SER A 2 -1.32 -70.46 15.25
C SER A 2 -0.19 -69.50 14.88
N ALA A 3 0.65 -69.03 15.79
CA ALA A 3 1.74 -69.67 16.52
C ALA A 3 2.84 -70.14 15.54
N VAL A 4 4.12 -69.90 15.71
CA VAL A 4 5.08 -70.29 16.73
C VAL A 4 6.43 -69.74 16.26
N CYS A 5 7.22 -69.05 17.04
CA CYS A 5 8.39 -69.51 17.82
C CYS A 5 9.72 -69.61 17.10
N SER A 6 10.65 -68.95 17.67
CA SER A 6 11.91 -69.44 18.28
C SER A 6 13.18 -69.51 17.43
N GLY A 7 14.25 -69.03 17.98
CA GLY A 7 15.63 -69.39 17.59
C GLY A 7 16.71 -68.43 18.12
N ARG A 8 17.15 -68.62 19.37
CA ARG A 8 18.40 -68.07 19.94
C ARG A 8 19.61 -68.69 19.27
N SER A 9 20.66 -67.92 19.08
CA SER A 9 22.02 -68.44 19.37
C SER A 9 22.98 -67.23 19.56
N ALA A 10 23.55 -67.21 20.73
CA ALA A 10 24.63 -66.35 21.13
C ALA A 10 25.95 -66.92 20.64
N THR A 11 26.83 -66.11 20.14
CA THR A 11 28.27 -66.45 20.11
C THR A 11 29.09 -65.21 20.47
N SER A 12 29.76 -65.38 21.59
CA SER A 12 30.82 -64.52 22.13
C SER A 12 32.08 -64.61 21.33
N THR A 13 32.71 -63.51 20.98
CA THR A 13 34.15 -63.47 20.80
C THR A 13 34.74 -62.10 21.16
N ARG A 14 35.82 -62.18 21.90
CA ARG A 14 36.61 -61.16 22.61
C ARG A 14 37.42 -60.24 21.68
N PRO A 15 38.08 -59.19 22.24
CA PRO A 15 38.30 -57.89 21.57
C PRO A 15 39.68 -57.84 20.92
N SER A 16 39.72 -57.15 19.78
CA SER A 16 40.95 -56.70 19.17
C SER A 16 41.16 -55.20 19.42
N ARG A 17 42.30 -54.93 20.08
CA ARG A 17 42.75 -53.55 20.30
C ARG A 17 43.26 -52.98 18.97
N HIS A 18 42.45 -52.11 18.35
CA HIS A 18 42.97 -51.26 17.28
C HIS A 18 43.03 -49.84 17.76
N ARG A 19 44.20 -49.26 17.63
CA ARG A 19 44.61 -47.92 17.96
C ARG A 19 43.66 -46.92 17.20
N VAL A 20 43.00 -46.14 17.96
CA VAL A 20 42.17 -45.01 17.40
C VAL A 20 43.14 -43.90 17.00
N ALA A 21 43.37 -43.76 15.71
CA ALA A 21 43.96 -42.53 15.14
C ALA A 21 42.92 -41.44 15.15
N VAL A 22 43.09 -40.46 16.03
CA VAL A 22 42.26 -39.26 16.05
C VAL A 22 42.66 -38.39 14.86
N LEU A 23 41.88 -38.45 13.79
CA LEU A 23 41.95 -37.49 12.69
C LEU A 23 41.19 -36.26 13.12
N LEU A 24 41.90 -35.19 13.46
CA LEU A 24 41.37 -33.85 13.60
C LEU A 24 40.89 -33.38 12.22
N ALA A 25 39.60 -33.55 11.95
CA ALA A 25 38.94 -32.89 10.81
C ALA A 25 38.72 -31.41 11.16
N ALA A 26 39.60 -30.56 10.63
CA ALA A 26 39.36 -29.11 10.67
C ALA A 26 38.13 -28.79 9.83
N ALA A 27 37.01 -28.49 10.50
CA ALA A 27 35.79 -28.00 9.85
C ALA A 27 36.05 -26.57 9.33
N LEU A 28 36.30 -26.45 8.05
CA LEU A 28 36.22 -25.17 7.31
C LEU A 28 34.75 -24.73 7.29
N VAL A 29 34.39 -23.83 8.19
CA VAL A 29 33.12 -23.15 8.13
C VAL A 29 33.17 -22.15 6.97
N PRO A 30 32.34 -22.28 5.91
CA PRO A 30 32.30 -21.30 4.87
C PRO A 30 31.71 -20.01 5.45
N LEU A 31 32.52 -18.93 5.46
CA LEU A 31 32.11 -17.59 5.76
C LEU A 31 31.11 -17.19 4.65
N GLN A 32 29.81 -17.34 4.92
CA GLN A 32 28.81 -16.86 4.03
C GLN A 32 28.81 -15.32 4.11
N LEU A 33 29.49 -14.69 3.16
CA LEU A 33 29.33 -13.27 2.86
C LEU A 33 27.86 -13.06 2.47
N GLY A 34 27.07 -12.64 3.43
CA GLY A 34 25.70 -12.19 3.18
C GLY A 34 25.74 -11.07 2.14
N LEU A 35 25.31 -11.37 0.92
CA LEU A 35 24.94 -10.35 -0.05
C LEU A 35 23.84 -9.50 0.59
N GLY A 36 24.25 -8.43 1.25
CA GLY A 36 23.32 -7.41 1.72
C GLY A 36 22.50 -6.94 0.53
N ALA A 37 21.19 -7.19 0.57
CA ALA A 37 20.26 -6.59 -0.39
C ALA A 37 20.52 -5.09 -0.37
N ALA A 38 21.04 -4.55 -1.48
CA ALA A 38 21.24 -3.13 -1.64
C ALA A 38 19.87 -2.46 -1.42
N ALA A 39 19.73 -1.76 -0.31
CA ALA A 39 18.57 -0.93 -0.07
C ALA A 39 18.50 0.07 -1.22
N GLN A 40 17.52 -0.11 -2.10
CA GLN A 40 17.30 0.82 -3.20
C GLN A 40 16.95 2.17 -2.57
N ALA A 41 17.89 3.10 -2.65
CA ALA A 41 17.67 4.45 -2.18
C ALA A 41 16.47 5.02 -2.94
N ILE A 42 15.39 5.32 -2.21
CA ILE A 42 14.24 6.04 -2.75
C ILE A 42 14.79 7.37 -3.28
N PRO A 43 14.63 7.70 -4.58
CA PRO A 43 15.10 8.96 -5.12
C PRO A 43 14.61 10.10 -4.23
N ARG A 44 15.48 11.01 -3.82
CA ARG A 44 15.08 12.17 -3.01
C ARG A 44 13.99 12.91 -3.77
N LEU A 45 12.83 13.04 -3.13
CA LEU A 45 11.71 13.78 -3.68
C LEU A 45 12.12 15.24 -3.88
N ASP A 46 12.31 15.66 -5.14
CA ASP A 46 12.58 17.05 -5.47
C ASP A 46 11.25 17.82 -5.57
N LEU A 47 10.99 18.66 -4.58
CA LEU A 47 9.82 19.53 -4.54
C LEU A 47 10.10 20.97 -4.99
N LYS A 48 11.33 21.29 -5.41
CA LYS A 48 11.69 22.62 -5.88
C LYS A 48 10.83 23.13 -7.06
N PRO A 49 10.46 22.27 -8.04
CA PRO A 49 9.62 22.70 -9.14
C PRO A 49 8.18 23.07 -8.71
N TYR A 50 7.75 22.64 -7.53
CA TYR A 50 6.37 22.80 -7.09
C TYR A 50 6.22 24.03 -6.18
N PRO A 51 5.27 24.94 -6.45
CA PRO A 51 5.07 26.14 -5.64
C PRO A 51 4.90 25.84 -4.16
N ALA A 52 5.27 26.75 -3.29
CA ALA A 52 4.91 26.69 -1.89
C ALA A 52 3.38 26.79 -1.74
N ALA A 53 2.82 26.16 -0.69
CA ALA A 53 1.42 26.35 -0.35
C ALA A 53 1.18 27.78 0.16
N SER A 54 0.01 28.34 -0.13
CA SER A 54 -0.42 29.60 0.46
C SER A 54 -0.64 29.50 1.98
N ALA A 55 -0.79 30.62 2.66
CA ALA A 55 -1.01 30.65 4.10
C ALA A 55 -2.27 29.86 4.55
N GLN A 56 -3.28 29.73 3.69
CA GLN A 56 -4.54 29.03 3.98
C GLN A 56 -4.55 27.59 3.46
N GLU A 57 -3.55 27.18 2.68
CA GLU A 57 -3.47 25.86 2.09
C GLU A 57 -2.39 25.00 2.76
N ARG A 58 -2.53 23.69 2.65
CA ARG A 58 -1.52 22.67 2.93
C ARG A 58 -1.15 22.01 1.62
N ARG A 59 0.15 21.75 1.41
CA ARG A 59 0.65 20.96 0.28
C ARG A 59 0.81 19.51 0.73
N TRP A 60 0.07 18.62 0.10
CA TRP A 60 0.16 17.19 0.27
C TRP A 60 0.99 16.60 -0.87
N VAL A 61 1.77 15.58 -0.57
CA VAL A 61 2.62 14.91 -1.55
C VAL A 61 2.50 13.41 -1.39
N ILE A 62 2.19 12.71 -2.49
CA ILE A 62 2.17 11.25 -2.54
C ILE A 62 3.29 10.83 -3.48
N GLN A 63 4.28 10.10 -2.93
CA GLN A 63 5.32 9.44 -3.70
C GLN A 63 4.93 7.97 -3.87
N LEU A 64 4.72 7.56 -5.12
CA LEU A 64 4.39 6.17 -5.44
C LEU A 64 5.67 5.35 -5.58
N PRO A 65 5.67 4.07 -5.17
CA PRO A 65 6.82 3.20 -5.36
C PRO A 65 7.07 2.94 -6.85
N GLY A 66 8.35 2.94 -7.26
CA GLY A 66 8.76 2.63 -8.64
C GLY A 66 8.52 1.17 -9.01
N VAL A 67 8.62 0.27 -8.04
CA VAL A 67 8.31 -1.15 -8.20
C VAL A 67 7.03 -1.43 -7.44
N LEU A 68 6.04 -1.97 -8.14
CA LEU A 68 4.79 -2.37 -7.53
C LEU A 68 5.03 -3.61 -6.66
N PRO A 69 4.47 -3.65 -5.44
CA PRO A 69 4.50 -4.88 -4.67
C PRO A 69 3.79 -5.99 -5.45
N PRO A 70 4.32 -7.23 -5.39
CA PRO A 70 3.66 -8.37 -6.03
C PRO A 70 2.21 -8.45 -5.51
N SER A 71 1.27 -8.57 -6.42
CA SER A 71 -0.13 -8.82 -6.06
C SER A 71 -0.29 -10.31 -5.79
N ALA A 72 -0.85 -10.69 -4.64
CA ALA A 72 -1.26 -12.06 -4.38
C ALA A 72 -2.40 -12.51 -5.32
N ASP A 73 -3.11 -11.55 -5.91
CA ASP A 73 -4.17 -11.80 -6.87
C ASP A 73 -3.61 -11.79 -8.30
N SER A 74 -3.54 -12.97 -8.90
CA SER A 74 -3.07 -13.17 -10.27
C SER A 74 -4.02 -12.61 -11.34
N ALA A 75 -5.26 -12.31 -10.97
CA ALA A 75 -6.24 -11.71 -11.88
C ALA A 75 -5.95 -10.22 -12.14
N LEU A 76 -5.16 -9.57 -11.30
CA LEU A 76 -4.83 -8.16 -11.44
C LEU A 76 -3.64 -7.94 -12.39
N SER A 77 -3.69 -6.83 -13.12
CA SER A 77 -2.58 -6.41 -13.99
C SER A 77 -1.34 -6.07 -13.16
N THR A 78 -0.19 -6.51 -13.64
CA THR A 78 1.13 -6.15 -13.11
C THR A 78 1.70 -4.89 -13.78
N ASN A 79 1.03 -4.35 -14.78
CA ASN A 79 1.46 -3.16 -15.51
C ASN A 79 1.03 -1.89 -14.76
N PRO A 80 1.96 -1.03 -14.30
CA PRO A 80 1.62 0.20 -13.60
C PRO A 80 0.72 1.16 -14.40
N SER A 81 0.79 1.13 -15.73
CA SER A 81 -0.04 2.00 -16.58
C SER A 81 -1.54 1.66 -16.51
N ASP A 82 -1.89 0.44 -16.08
CA ASP A 82 -3.26 0.00 -15.87
C ASP A 82 -3.79 0.40 -14.48
N TRP A 83 -2.95 1.00 -13.65
CA TRP A 83 -3.32 1.37 -12.31
C TRP A 83 -3.69 2.84 -12.22
N ARG A 84 -4.48 3.15 -11.20
CA ARG A 84 -4.90 4.52 -10.89
C ARG A 84 -4.76 4.76 -9.39
N VAL A 85 -4.67 6.04 -9.04
CA VAL A 85 -4.66 6.49 -7.64
C VAL A 85 -5.92 7.29 -7.39
N GLU A 86 -6.72 6.87 -6.44
CA GLU A 86 -7.84 7.67 -5.95
C GLU A 86 -7.37 8.60 -4.86
N LEU A 87 -7.68 9.87 -5.00
CA LEU A 87 -7.45 10.90 -4.00
C LEU A 87 -8.74 11.10 -3.20
N ILE A 88 -8.69 10.81 -1.90
CA ILE A 88 -9.84 10.87 -1.00
C ILE A 88 -9.61 12.06 -0.07
N ILE A 89 -10.21 13.18 -0.41
CA ILE A 89 -10.11 14.42 0.36
C ILE A 89 -11.30 14.47 1.30
N GLY A 90 -11.09 14.87 2.54
CA GLY A 90 -12.15 14.88 3.53
C GLY A 90 -11.80 15.66 4.77
N ARG A 91 -12.66 15.58 5.78
CA ARG A 91 -12.47 16.17 7.12
C ARG A 91 -12.71 15.15 8.20
N GLU A 92 -11.93 15.22 9.27
CA GLU A 92 -12.27 14.54 10.53
C GLU A 92 -13.33 15.38 11.25
N LEU A 93 -14.51 14.80 11.43
CA LEU A 93 -15.65 15.46 12.07
C LEU A 93 -16.21 14.60 13.20
N GLU A 94 -16.84 15.22 14.17
CA GLU A 94 -17.72 14.53 15.10
C GLU A 94 -19.07 14.27 14.43
N VAL A 95 -19.36 13.00 14.18
CA VAL A 95 -20.60 12.56 13.53
C VAL A 95 -21.49 11.80 14.52
N ASP A 96 -22.78 11.97 14.39
CA ASP A 96 -23.80 11.16 15.06
C ASP A 96 -24.28 10.02 14.16
N CYS A 97 -25.52 9.57 14.29
CA CYS A 97 -26.14 8.58 13.43
C CYS A 97 -26.48 9.10 12.03
N ASN A 98 -26.43 10.41 11.82
CA ASN A 98 -26.79 11.03 10.56
C ASN A 98 -25.66 10.96 9.52
N THR A 99 -26.03 10.85 8.25
CA THR A 99 -25.08 10.93 7.15
C THR A 99 -24.64 12.37 6.94
N GLN A 100 -23.36 12.63 7.07
CA GLN A 100 -22.75 13.92 6.81
C GLN A 100 -22.04 13.93 5.47
N ARG A 101 -22.15 15.03 4.73
CA ARG A 101 -21.52 15.23 3.41
C ARG A 101 -21.14 16.69 3.24
N PHE A 102 -20.16 16.95 2.39
CA PHE A 102 -19.87 18.29 1.91
C PHE A 102 -19.33 18.22 0.47
N GLY A 103 -19.50 19.32 -0.27
CA GLY A 103 -19.05 19.43 -1.65
C GLY A 103 -17.71 20.11 -1.77
N GLY A 104 -17.14 20.03 -2.97
CA GLY A 104 -15.93 20.70 -3.38
C GLY A 104 -15.49 20.20 -4.76
N LYS A 105 -14.48 20.86 -5.32
CA LYS A 105 -13.94 20.51 -6.63
C LYS A 105 -12.44 20.30 -6.54
N VAL A 106 -11.94 19.25 -7.21
CA VAL A 106 -10.52 19.06 -7.44
C VAL A 106 -10.23 19.46 -8.88
N ARG A 107 -9.35 20.42 -9.08
CA ARG A 107 -8.91 20.88 -10.39
C ARG A 107 -7.48 20.42 -10.65
N SER A 108 -7.23 19.95 -11.87
CA SER A 108 -5.89 19.66 -12.36
C SER A 108 -5.34 20.93 -13.02
N GLU A 109 -4.16 21.33 -12.61
CA GLU A 109 -3.42 22.47 -13.17
C GLU A 109 -2.06 21.96 -13.67
N THR A 110 -1.55 22.54 -14.76
CA THR A 110 -0.20 22.22 -15.27
C THR A 110 0.75 23.35 -14.91
N LEU A 111 1.90 23.03 -14.35
CA LEU A 111 2.93 24.03 -14.04
C LEU A 111 3.55 24.55 -15.32
N PRO A 112 3.55 25.88 -15.52
CA PRO A 112 4.16 26.49 -16.70
C PRO A 112 5.64 26.13 -16.85
N GLY A 113 6.05 25.84 -18.08
CA GLY A 113 7.45 25.54 -18.42
C GLY A 113 7.94 24.12 -18.05
N LEU A 114 7.24 23.41 -17.15
CA LEU A 114 7.67 22.10 -16.67
C LEU A 114 6.74 20.94 -17.11
N GLY A 115 5.49 21.26 -17.47
CA GLY A 115 4.51 20.25 -17.83
C GLY A 115 4.03 19.38 -16.66
N TYR A 116 4.50 19.64 -15.44
CA TYR A 116 4.12 18.86 -14.26
C TYR A 116 2.70 19.20 -13.84
N ARG A 117 1.95 18.16 -13.49
CA ARG A 117 0.55 18.29 -13.06
C ARG A 117 0.47 18.43 -11.54
N ILE A 118 -0.31 19.41 -11.09
CA ILE A 118 -0.71 19.57 -9.69
C ILE A 118 -2.23 19.51 -9.59
N TYR A 119 -2.70 19.23 -8.39
CA TYR A 119 -4.14 19.18 -8.09
C TYR A 119 -4.46 20.21 -7.02
N ARG A 120 -5.54 20.93 -7.20
CA ARG A 120 -5.95 21.97 -6.26
C ARG A 120 -7.42 21.82 -5.88
N VAL A 121 -7.68 21.78 -4.57
CA VAL A 121 -9.03 21.73 -4.03
C VAL A 121 -9.60 23.15 -3.99
N ARG A 122 -10.78 23.31 -4.55
CA ARG A 122 -11.51 24.59 -4.65
C ARG A 122 -12.97 24.40 -4.32
N ASP A 123 -13.67 25.52 -4.07
CA ASP A 123 -15.11 25.59 -3.93
C ASP A 123 -15.63 24.61 -2.85
N VAL A 124 -14.94 24.55 -1.71
CA VAL A 124 -15.32 23.68 -0.60
C VAL A 124 -16.55 24.26 0.11
N GLY A 125 -17.64 23.52 0.06
CA GLY A 125 -18.91 23.93 0.68
C GLY A 125 -19.02 23.57 2.16
N PRO A 126 -20.11 24.01 2.80
CA PRO A 126 -20.42 23.62 4.17
C PRO A 126 -20.76 22.14 4.28
N VAL A 127 -20.60 21.60 5.48
CA VAL A 127 -21.07 20.26 5.80
C VAL A 127 -22.60 20.29 5.95
N ILE A 128 -23.26 19.37 5.26
CA ILE A 128 -24.68 19.10 5.37
C ILE A 128 -24.91 17.74 6.02
N SER A 129 -25.99 17.61 6.77
CA SER A 129 -26.34 16.38 7.50
C SER A 129 -27.82 16.05 7.30
N THR A 130 -28.14 14.77 7.25
CA THR A 130 -29.53 14.34 7.42
C THR A 130 -29.99 14.68 8.85
N ARG A 131 -31.30 14.88 9.03
CA ARG A 131 -31.88 15.25 10.34
C ARG A 131 -32.83 14.13 10.81
N MET A 132 -32.31 12.92 10.95
CA MET A 132 -33.09 11.82 11.51
C MET A 132 -32.91 11.78 13.02
N ALA A 133 -33.96 11.36 13.74
CA ALA A 133 -33.85 11.08 15.18
C ALA A 133 -32.89 9.90 15.36
N CYS A 134 -31.83 10.09 16.14
CA CYS A 134 -30.91 9.03 16.45
C CYS A 134 -31.48 8.06 17.50
N PRO A 135 -31.22 6.75 17.39
CA PRO A 135 -31.58 5.80 18.42
C PRO A 135 -31.02 6.19 19.80
N PRO A 136 -31.73 5.88 20.89
CA PRO A 136 -31.20 6.09 22.23
C PRO A 136 -29.82 5.46 22.42
N GLY A 137 -28.90 6.19 23.04
CA GLY A 137 -27.50 5.72 23.23
C GLY A 137 -26.58 5.91 22.04
N SER A 138 -27.03 6.46 20.92
CA SER A 138 -26.19 6.82 19.80
C SER A 138 -25.28 7.98 20.18
N GLY A 139 -24.05 7.70 20.60
CA GLY A 139 -23.02 8.69 20.89
C GLY A 139 -22.45 9.32 19.63
N LYS A 140 -21.84 10.50 19.77
CA LYS A 140 -21.00 11.09 18.72
C LYS A 140 -19.68 10.34 18.64
N ARG A 141 -19.15 10.21 17.41
CA ARG A 141 -17.83 9.60 17.15
C ARG A 141 -17.05 10.43 16.14
N LYS A 142 -15.74 10.43 16.23
CA LYS A 142 -14.89 10.99 15.20
C LYS A 142 -14.92 10.10 13.96
N ALA A 143 -15.17 10.71 12.79
CA ALA A 143 -15.15 10.00 11.54
C ALA A 143 -14.60 10.90 10.42
N PHE A 144 -13.91 10.28 9.48
CA PHE A 144 -13.50 10.94 8.26
C PHE A 144 -14.67 11.02 7.29
N VAL A 145 -15.08 12.23 6.97
CA VAL A 145 -16.17 12.52 6.02
C VAL A 145 -15.56 12.93 4.69
N PRO A 146 -15.67 12.11 3.63
CA PRO A 146 -15.12 12.43 2.33
C PRO A 146 -15.86 13.55 1.63
N MET A 147 -15.14 14.36 0.86
CA MET A 147 -15.65 15.41 0.00
C MET A 147 -16.26 14.83 -1.27
N GLY A 148 -17.48 15.22 -1.60
CA GLY A 148 -18.17 14.76 -2.80
C GLY A 148 -18.64 13.30 -2.73
N SER A 149 -19.21 12.85 -3.85
CA SER A 149 -19.77 11.50 -3.98
C SER A 149 -19.10 10.66 -5.06
N LYS A 150 -18.30 11.30 -5.92
CA LYS A 150 -17.59 10.61 -7.02
C LYS A 150 -16.11 10.52 -6.69
N PRO A 151 -15.49 9.34 -6.94
CA PRO A 151 -14.05 9.18 -6.75
C PRO A 151 -13.28 10.11 -7.69
N PHE A 152 -12.24 10.78 -7.17
CA PHE A 152 -11.31 11.53 -7.99
C PHE A 152 -10.06 10.68 -8.23
N VAL A 153 -9.90 10.22 -9.47
CA VAL A 153 -8.91 9.22 -9.84
C VAL A 153 -7.89 9.82 -10.81
N VAL A 154 -6.61 9.60 -10.52
CA VAL A 154 -5.49 10.09 -11.34
C VAL A 154 -4.63 8.92 -11.82
N PRO A 155 -3.87 9.07 -12.92
CA PRO A 155 -2.96 8.03 -13.40
C PRO A 155 -1.90 7.67 -12.36
N TYR A 156 -1.51 6.40 -12.31
CA TYR A 156 -0.34 5.96 -11.57
C TYR A 156 0.92 6.43 -12.28
N ASN A 157 1.77 7.16 -11.60
CA ASN A 157 3.08 7.56 -12.11
C ASN A 157 4.09 7.53 -10.96
N ALA A 158 5.06 6.63 -11.03
CA ALA A 158 6.10 6.51 -10.02
C ALA A 158 7.26 7.49 -10.22
N SER A 159 7.39 8.10 -11.43
CA SER A 159 8.48 9.02 -11.76
C SER A 159 8.24 10.44 -11.23
N LEU A 160 6.99 10.80 -11.01
CA LEU A 160 6.61 12.13 -10.52
C LEU A 160 5.69 12.01 -9.30
N PRO A 161 5.88 12.89 -8.30
CA PRO A 161 4.99 12.93 -7.15
C PRO A 161 3.60 13.43 -7.56
N ILE A 162 2.57 12.94 -6.88
CA ILE A 162 1.24 13.53 -6.95
C ILE A 162 1.20 14.66 -5.90
N VAL A 163 1.08 15.90 -6.36
CA VAL A 163 1.09 17.08 -5.48
C VAL A 163 -0.28 17.71 -5.45
N ILE A 164 -0.83 17.84 -4.24
CA ILE A 164 -2.17 18.33 -4.00
C ILE A 164 -2.12 19.53 -3.05
N TYR A 165 -2.81 20.61 -3.40
CA TYR A 165 -3.02 21.78 -2.54
C TYR A 165 -4.47 21.79 -2.07
N ALA A 166 -4.67 21.82 -0.78
CA ALA A 166 -5.99 21.82 -0.18
C ALA A 166 -6.06 22.81 1.01
N PRO A 167 -7.23 23.37 1.34
CA PRO A 167 -7.44 24.09 2.57
C PRO A 167 -6.92 23.33 3.80
N LYS A 168 -6.40 24.05 4.80
CA LYS A 168 -5.72 23.44 5.97
C LYS A 168 -6.61 22.55 6.82
N ASP A 169 -7.91 22.75 6.77
CA ASP A 169 -8.93 22.00 7.49
C ASP A 169 -9.35 20.69 6.79
N LEU A 170 -8.73 20.41 5.63
CA LEU A 170 -8.93 19.17 4.91
C LEU A 170 -7.74 18.23 5.10
N ASP A 171 -8.06 16.95 5.19
CA ASP A 171 -7.11 15.85 5.19
C ASP A 171 -7.16 15.09 3.86
N LEU A 172 -6.06 14.46 3.51
CA LEU A 172 -5.92 13.67 2.30
C LEU A 172 -5.62 12.22 2.65
N ARG A 173 -6.41 11.31 2.09
CA ARG A 173 -6.15 9.88 2.03
C ARG A 173 -6.06 9.45 0.58
N TRP A 174 -5.48 8.30 0.31
CA TRP A 174 -5.42 7.76 -1.05
C TRP A 174 -5.44 6.25 -1.04
N ARG A 175 -5.84 5.66 -2.16
CA ARG A 175 -5.77 4.22 -2.40
C ARG A 175 -5.52 3.93 -3.87
N LEU A 176 -5.11 2.68 -4.15
CA LEU A 176 -4.88 2.22 -5.52
C LEU A 176 -6.14 1.57 -6.10
N TRP A 177 -6.40 1.88 -7.35
CA TRP A 177 -7.32 1.15 -8.21
C TRP A 177 -6.47 0.33 -9.19
N LYS A 178 -6.68 -0.98 -9.22
CA LYS A 178 -5.94 -1.91 -10.04
C LYS A 178 -6.89 -2.51 -11.06
N ALA A 179 -6.50 -2.46 -12.35
CA ALA A 179 -7.31 -3.09 -13.38
C ALA A 179 -7.16 -4.61 -13.35
N GLU A 180 -8.20 -5.31 -13.78
CA GLU A 180 -8.09 -6.73 -14.11
C GLU A 180 -7.16 -6.92 -15.30
N ARG A 181 -6.47 -8.06 -15.34
CA ARG A 181 -5.64 -8.45 -16.49
C ARG A 181 -6.49 -8.85 -17.69
N LEU A 182 -7.63 -9.48 -17.41
CA LEU A 182 -8.54 -9.98 -18.44
C LEU A 182 -9.35 -8.82 -19.04
N GLN A 183 -9.22 -8.63 -20.36
CA GLN A 183 -10.06 -7.74 -21.13
C GLN A 183 -11.24 -8.52 -21.71
N ARG A 184 -12.41 -7.92 -21.71
CA ARG A 184 -13.64 -8.53 -22.27
C ARG A 184 -14.07 -7.78 -23.52
N PRO A 185 -14.48 -8.47 -24.59
CA PRO A 185 -15.02 -7.82 -25.79
C PRO A 185 -16.35 -7.12 -25.46
N ALA A 186 -16.58 -6.00 -26.13
CA ALA A 186 -17.91 -5.37 -26.15
C ALA A 186 -18.74 -5.95 -27.30
N ASN A 187 -20.06 -5.99 -27.13
CA ASN A 187 -20.98 -6.36 -28.18
C ASN A 187 -21.36 -5.10 -28.99
N ALA A 188 -21.29 -5.17 -30.33
CA ALA A 188 -21.88 -4.19 -31.20
C ALA A 188 -23.41 -4.43 -31.30
N LEU A 189 -24.19 -3.36 -31.22
CA LEU A 189 -25.66 -3.39 -31.38
C LEU A 189 -26.04 -2.90 -32.78
#